data_46276e2f5bb306cf96f5b7e86dd20765
#
_entry.id   46276e2f5bb306cf96f5b7e86dd20765
#
_cell.length_a   1.000
_cell.length_b   1.000
_cell.length_c   1.000
_cell.angle_alpha   90.00
_cell.angle_beta   90.00
_cell.angle_gamma   90.00
#
_symmetry.space_group_name_H-M   'P 1'
#
loop_
_entity.id
_entity.type
_entity.pdbx_description
1 polymer ?
#
loop_
_entity_poly.entity_id
_entity_poly.type
_entity_poly.pdbx_seq_one_letter_code
_entity_poly.pdbx_strand_id
1 'polypeptide(L)'
;MEHDCDIAIVGGGLNGPTLALAAAQAGLRVIVLDAAPHNPRKNTKFDGRAYALALASKRLMAAVGVWEGVAEHAEPMLHIRVSDGRVGAGASPFFIDFDHAELEEGPMGYMVEDRHLRNALQAAMLATPSIEYRIATRVIAQTTSSKGMTLSLANDQKITARLLVGADGRQSGTAARAGITYTGWQYGQTALVCAVQHGRPHGGVAHQFFMPTGPLAVLPLSAKRSAVVWSEQTDSATLINALDDAAFLDVLRPRFGDFLGDITLVGGRFSYPLGMMIAKSYIAPNVALIGDAAHGVHPIAGQGLNAGLRDVAALIQVLSEAKQRGEDFASQPVLARYQQWRRFDATALAVATDGFNHLFSNDNPILRLGRNLGMGMVNALPGVRRGILREAAGLTGELPELMRG
;
A
#
# COMPACT_ATOMS: atom_id res chain seq x y z
N MET A 1 -21.42 -29.33 10.82
CA MET A 1 -22.10 -28.02 10.96
C MET A 1 -21.67 -27.18 9.79
N GLU A 2 -22.60 -26.57 9.12
CA GLU A 2 -22.31 -25.63 8.05
C GLU A 2 -21.84 -24.32 8.67
N HIS A 3 -20.72 -23.75 8.17
CA HIS A 3 -20.24 -22.42 8.57
C HIS A 3 -21.05 -21.34 7.84
N ASP A 4 -21.17 -20.17 8.45
CA ASP A 4 -21.81 -19.02 7.80
C ASP A 4 -21.06 -18.63 6.51
N CYS A 5 -19.71 -18.75 6.52
CA CYS A 5 -18.85 -18.53 5.37
C CYS A 5 -17.59 -19.42 5.38
N ASP A 6 -16.91 -19.50 4.26
CA ASP A 6 -15.58 -20.15 4.17
C ASP A 6 -14.50 -19.26 4.75
N ILE A 7 -14.52 -17.96 4.42
CA ILE A 7 -13.56 -16.96 4.90
C ILE A 7 -14.30 -15.78 5.50
N ALA A 8 -13.97 -15.42 6.75
CA ALA A 8 -14.31 -14.14 7.35
C ALA A 8 -13.11 -13.19 7.23
N ILE A 9 -13.31 -11.99 6.70
CA ILE A 9 -12.28 -10.96 6.53
C ILE A 9 -12.61 -9.79 7.45
N VAL A 10 -11.70 -9.42 8.35
CA VAL A 10 -11.83 -8.24 9.21
C VAL A 10 -11.01 -7.10 8.61
N GLY A 11 -11.71 -6.05 8.16
CA GLY A 11 -11.16 -4.87 7.53
C GLY A 11 -11.65 -4.65 6.10
N GLY A 12 -12.46 -3.60 5.90
CA GLY A 12 -13.00 -3.16 4.62
C GLY A 12 -12.13 -2.10 3.92
N GLY A 13 -10.82 -2.07 4.19
CA GLY A 13 -9.85 -1.22 3.49
C GLY A 13 -9.72 -1.57 2.01
N LEU A 14 -8.50 -1.57 1.47
CA LEU A 14 -8.27 -1.97 0.07
C LEU A 14 -7.93 -3.45 -0.06
N ASN A 15 -7.12 -3.99 0.85
CA ASN A 15 -6.69 -5.39 0.80
C ASN A 15 -7.83 -6.38 1.09
N GLY A 16 -8.69 -6.08 2.08
CA GLY A 16 -9.80 -6.97 2.44
C GLY A 16 -10.80 -7.18 1.30
N PRO A 17 -11.36 -6.13 0.70
CA PRO A 17 -12.21 -6.21 -0.49
C PRO A 17 -11.56 -6.91 -1.69
N THR A 18 -10.27 -6.64 -1.95
CA THR A 18 -9.53 -7.31 -3.03
C THR A 18 -9.43 -8.83 -2.77
N LEU A 19 -9.14 -9.22 -1.51
CA LEU A 19 -9.13 -10.64 -1.14
C LEU A 19 -10.51 -11.27 -1.25
N ALA A 20 -11.57 -10.56 -0.86
CA ALA A 20 -12.94 -11.06 -0.94
C ALA A 20 -13.32 -11.39 -2.39
N LEU A 21 -13.00 -10.49 -3.34
CA LEU A 21 -13.25 -10.70 -4.76
C LEU A 21 -12.47 -11.89 -5.31
N ALA A 22 -11.16 -11.96 -5.00
CA ALA A 22 -10.33 -13.08 -5.43
C ALA A 22 -10.79 -14.43 -4.84
N ALA A 23 -11.24 -14.44 -3.58
CA ALA A 23 -11.77 -15.64 -2.92
C ALA A 23 -13.12 -16.07 -3.52
N ALA A 24 -13.98 -15.12 -3.85
CA ALA A 24 -15.25 -15.42 -4.53
C ALA A 24 -15.03 -16.04 -5.91
N GLN A 25 -14.04 -15.55 -6.69
CA GLN A 25 -13.65 -16.15 -7.97
C GLN A 25 -13.12 -17.58 -7.80
N ALA A 26 -12.48 -17.90 -6.67
CA ALA A 26 -12.06 -19.25 -6.31
C ALA A 26 -13.23 -20.13 -5.78
N GLY A 27 -14.47 -19.64 -5.84
CA GLY A 27 -15.67 -20.34 -5.40
C GLY A 27 -15.76 -20.51 -3.88
N LEU A 28 -15.32 -19.50 -3.11
CA LEU A 28 -15.42 -19.45 -1.66
C LEU A 28 -16.48 -18.42 -1.25
N ARG A 29 -17.24 -18.73 -0.19
CA ARG A 29 -18.20 -17.80 0.43
C ARG A 29 -17.45 -16.89 1.42
N VAL A 30 -17.66 -15.59 1.31
CA VAL A 30 -16.89 -14.61 2.08
C VAL A 30 -17.81 -13.66 2.85
N ILE A 31 -17.47 -13.36 4.09
CA ILE A 31 -18.05 -12.27 4.87
C ILE A 31 -16.94 -11.26 5.16
N VAL A 32 -17.12 -10.01 4.70
CA VAL A 32 -16.22 -8.89 5.01
C VAL A 32 -16.86 -8.04 6.10
N LEU A 33 -16.12 -7.81 7.19
CA LEU A 33 -16.52 -7.05 8.38
C LEU A 33 -15.72 -5.76 8.46
N ASP A 34 -16.38 -4.61 8.32
CA ASP A 34 -15.74 -3.32 8.46
C ASP A 34 -16.31 -2.55 9.65
N ALA A 35 -15.43 -2.16 10.58
CA ALA A 35 -15.80 -1.39 11.76
C ALA A 35 -16.18 0.07 11.42
N ALA A 36 -15.74 0.58 10.27
CA ALA A 36 -16.03 1.94 9.85
C ALA A 36 -17.47 2.05 9.26
N PRO A 37 -18.18 3.11 9.59
CA PRO A 37 -19.45 3.44 8.92
C PRO A 37 -19.13 4.01 7.53
N HIS A 38 -19.06 3.16 6.51
CA HIS A 38 -18.75 3.58 5.16
C HIS A 38 -20.02 3.79 4.33
N ASN A 39 -20.14 4.98 3.72
CA ASN A 39 -21.21 5.23 2.77
C ASN A 39 -20.62 5.54 1.39
N PRO A 40 -20.62 4.56 0.45
CA PRO A 40 -19.98 4.70 -0.86
C PRO A 40 -20.57 5.84 -1.69
N ARG A 41 -21.85 6.11 -1.54
CA ARG A 41 -22.55 7.17 -2.30
C ARG A 41 -22.14 8.59 -1.88
N LYS A 42 -21.44 8.76 -0.76
CA LYS A 42 -20.99 10.08 -0.26
C LYS A 42 -19.55 10.42 -0.66
N ASN A 43 -18.77 9.47 -1.16
CA ASN A 43 -17.34 9.68 -1.45
C ASN A 43 -17.11 10.19 -2.89
N THR A 44 -17.80 11.29 -3.26
CA THR A 44 -17.69 11.87 -4.60
C THR A 44 -16.62 12.94 -4.72
N LYS A 45 -16.22 13.57 -3.61
CA LYS A 45 -15.21 14.63 -3.60
C LYS A 45 -13.81 14.04 -3.34
N PHE A 46 -12.83 14.54 -4.07
CA PHE A 46 -11.43 14.24 -3.79
C PHE A 46 -11.04 14.82 -2.42
N ASP A 47 -10.55 13.97 -1.54
CA ASP A 47 -10.16 14.35 -0.18
C ASP A 47 -8.64 14.57 -0.02
N GLY A 48 -7.83 14.30 -1.03
CA GLY A 48 -6.38 14.45 -1.04
C GLY A 48 -5.63 13.12 -0.99
N ARG A 49 -6.32 11.99 -0.80
CA ARG A 49 -5.68 10.67 -0.72
C ARG A 49 -5.64 9.97 -2.08
N ALA A 50 -4.47 9.41 -2.39
CA ALA A 50 -4.25 8.60 -3.58
C ALA A 50 -3.22 7.50 -3.30
N TYR A 51 -3.21 6.48 -4.15
CA TYR A 51 -2.31 5.33 -4.04
C TYR A 51 -1.56 5.11 -5.34
N ALA A 52 -0.29 4.76 -5.21
CA ALA A 52 0.52 4.27 -6.31
C ALA A 52 0.32 2.76 -6.43
N LEU A 53 -0.38 2.32 -7.45
CA LEU A 53 -0.49 0.90 -7.82
C LEU A 53 0.66 0.54 -8.76
N ALA A 54 1.56 -0.32 -8.34
CA ALA A 54 2.58 -0.91 -9.19
C ALA A 54 1.92 -1.72 -10.33
N LEU A 55 2.64 -1.97 -11.42
CA LEU A 55 2.10 -2.70 -12.57
C LEU A 55 1.54 -4.07 -12.19
N ALA A 56 2.25 -4.83 -11.34
CA ALA A 56 1.75 -6.12 -10.84
C ALA A 56 0.45 -5.98 -10.03
N SER A 57 0.31 -4.91 -9.24
CA SER A 57 -0.92 -4.62 -8.49
C SER A 57 -2.08 -4.23 -9.40
N LYS A 58 -1.80 -3.49 -10.49
CA LYS A 58 -2.81 -3.19 -11.53
C LYS A 58 -3.32 -4.48 -12.18
N ARG A 59 -2.43 -5.45 -12.45
CA ARG A 59 -2.82 -6.76 -12.99
C ARG A 59 -3.75 -7.51 -12.05
N LEU A 60 -3.46 -7.52 -10.74
CA LEU A 60 -4.37 -8.08 -9.74
C LEU A 60 -5.73 -7.37 -9.76
N MET A 61 -5.78 -6.02 -9.81
CA MET A 61 -7.04 -5.29 -9.90
C MET A 61 -7.84 -5.65 -11.15
N ALA A 62 -7.15 -5.90 -12.28
CA ALA A 62 -7.79 -6.38 -13.50
C ALA A 62 -8.31 -7.82 -13.35
N ALA A 63 -7.51 -8.70 -12.78
CA ALA A 63 -7.89 -10.10 -12.56
C ALA A 63 -9.13 -10.24 -11.66
N VAL A 64 -9.28 -9.37 -10.65
CA VAL A 64 -10.47 -9.37 -9.78
C VAL A 64 -11.64 -8.52 -10.32
N GLY A 65 -11.52 -8.00 -11.57
CA GLY A 65 -12.60 -7.26 -12.23
C GLY A 65 -12.82 -5.83 -11.74
N VAL A 66 -11.84 -5.21 -11.08
CA VAL A 66 -11.96 -3.85 -10.50
C VAL A 66 -11.35 -2.79 -11.41
N TRP A 67 -10.34 -3.16 -12.21
CA TRP A 67 -9.54 -2.19 -12.95
C TRP A 67 -10.33 -1.32 -13.93
N GLU A 68 -11.27 -1.90 -14.65
CA GLU A 68 -12.10 -1.15 -15.62
C GLU A 68 -12.89 -0.02 -14.98
N GLY A 69 -13.35 -0.21 -13.74
CA GLY A 69 -14.05 0.81 -12.97
C GLY A 69 -13.18 1.97 -12.47
N VAL A 70 -11.85 1.88 -12.59
CA VAL A 70 -10.91 2.92 -12.17
C VAL A 70 -9.99 3.41 -13.28
N ALA A 71 -9.93 2.74 -14.41
CA ALA A 71 -8.96 2.98 -15.49
C ALA A 71 -8.99 4.43 -16.01
N GLU A 72 -10.19 5.01 -16.19
CA GLU A 72 -10.37 6.40 -16.65
C GLU A 72 -9.89 7.46 -15.63
N HIS A 73 -9.72 7.04 -14.37
CA HIS A 73 -9.29 7.89 -13.26
C HIS A 73 -7.86 7.59 -12.80
N ALA A 74 -7.19 6.68 -13.47
CA ALA A 74 -5.83 6.24 -13.17
C ALA A 74 -4.82 7.04 -14.00
N GLU A 75 -3.90 7.73 -13.32
CA GLU A 75 -2.82 8.47 -13.97
C GLU A 75 -1.58 7.58 -14.11
N PRO A 76 -1.08 7.34 -15.34
CA PRO A 76 0.09 6.48 -15.53
C PRO A 76 1.37 7.14 -15.02
N MET A 77 2.23 6.37 -14.36
CA MET A 77 3.59 6.75 -14.01
C MET A 77 4.53 6.32 -15.13
N LEU A 78 4.95 7.28 -15.96
CA LEU A 78 5.79 7.05 -17.12
C LEU A 78 7.27 7.18 -16.78
N HIS A 79 7.61 8.11 -15.88
CA HIS A 79 8.95 8.30 -15.36
C HIS A 79 8.96 8.36 -13.85
N ILE A 80 10.03 7.85 -13.23
CA ILE A 80 10.34 8.08 -11.82
C ILE A 80 11.72 8.72 -11.75
N ARG A 81 11.76 9.98 -11.27
CA ARG A 81 13.00 10.72 -11.05
C ARG A 81 13.37 10.75 -9.60
N VAL A 82 14.54 10.19 -9.30
CA VAL A 82 15.07 10.12 -7.93
C VAL A 82 16.30 10.99 -7.83
N SER A 83 16.30 11.94 -6.90
CA SER A 83 17.46 12.82 -6.66
C SER A 83 17.64 13.12 -5.17
N ASP A 84 18.84 13.52 -4.80
CA ASP A 84 19.08 14.21 -3.53
C ASP A 84 18.48 15.63 -3.65
N GLY A 85 17.92 16.17 -2.57
CA GLY A 85 17.28 17.48 -2.55
C GLY A 85 17.64 18.31 -1.31
N ARG A 86 17.49 19.63 -1.44
CA ARG A 86 17.59 20.58 -0.31
C ARG A 86 16.56 21.67 -0.43
N VAL A 87 16.14 22.16 0.71
CA VAL A 87 15.24 23.32 0.80
C VAL A 87 15.87 24.51 0.09
N GLY A 88 15.18 25.08 -0.88
CA GLY A 88 15.61 26.24 -1.65
C GLY A 88 16.69 25.98 -2.73
N ALA A 89 17.33 24.81 -2.76
CA ALA A 89 18.34 24.48 -3.75
C ALA A 89 17.80 23.60 -4.91
N GLY A 90 16.58 23.08 -4.76
CA GLY A 90 15.97 22.19 -5.75
C GLY A 90 16.61 20.79 -5.79
N ALA A 91 16.39 20.11 -6.92
CA ALA A 91 16.95 18.78 -7.19
C ALA A 91 18.47 18.84 -7.44
N SER A 92 19.19 17.80 -7.00
CA SER A 92 20.60 17.62 -7.36
C SER A 92 20.74 17.42 -8.88
N PRO A 93 21.86 17.87 -9.50
CA PRO A 93 22.17 17.55 -10.89
C PRO A 93 22.43 16.04 -11.11
N PHE A 94 22.73 15.29 -10.05
CA PHE A 94 22.86 13.85 -10.08
C PHE A 94 21.51 13.22 -9.71
N PHE A 95 20.87 12.60 -10.69
CA PHE A 95 19.57 11.92 -10.51
C PHE A 95 19.54 10.60 -11.24
N ILE A 96 18.63 9.74 -10.85
CA ILE A 96 18.29 8.53 -11.59
C ILE A 96 16.96 8.82 -12.29
N ASP A 97 16.89 8.60 -13.60
CA ASP A 97 15.64 8.64 -14.37
C ASP A 97 15.26 7.22 -14.78
N PHE A 98 14.18 6.72 -14.25
CA PHE A 98 13.58 5.47 -14.64
C PHE A 98 12.51 5.73 -15.67
N ASP A 99 12.71 5.22 -16.89
CA ASP A 99 11.75 5.32 -17.98
C ASP A 99 10.98 4.01 -18.11
N HIS A 100 9.65 4.09 -18.15
CA HIS A 100 8.77 2.93 -18.34
C HIS A 100 9.06 2.16 -19.63
N ALA A 101 9.55 2.82 -20.68
CA ALA A 101 9.93 2.18 -21.94
C ALA A 101 10.98 1.07 -21.75
N GLU A 102 11.78 1.14 -20.68
CA GLU A 102 12.76 0.08 -20.36
C GLU A 102 12.12 -1.18 -19.79
N LEU A 103 10.85 -1.15 -19.37
CA LEU A 103 10.11 -2.34 -18.91
C LEU A 103 9.56 -3.18 -20.07
N GLU A 104 9.24 -2.54 -21.21
CA GLU A 104 8.58 -3.15 -22.38
C GLU A 104 7.19 -3.77 -22.05
N GLU A 105 6.62 -3.45 -20.88
CA GLU A 105 5.36 -4.00 -20.35
C GLU A 105 4.30 -2.91 -20.08
N GLY A 106 4.60 -1.66 -20.41
CA GLY A 106 3.73 -0.49 -20.20
C GLY A 106 4.21 0.41 -19.06
N PRO A 107 3.34 1.29 -18.52
CA PRO A 107 3.67 2.15 -17.39
C PRO A 107 4.15 1.37 -16.16
N MET A 108 5.05 1.97 -15.38
CA MET A 108 5.57 1.36 -14.15
C MET A 108 4.49 1.09 -13.10
N GLY A 109 3.39 1.79 -13.20
CA GLY A 109 2.24 1.72 -12.34
C GLY A 109 1.32 2.91 -12.59
N TYR A 110 0.35 3.07 -11.71
CA TYR A 110 -0.71 4.09 -11.87
C TYR A 110 -1.02 4.73 -10.53
N MET A 111 -1.20 6.03 -10.53
CA MET A 111 -1.76 6.74 -9.39
C MET A 111 -3.28 6.72 -9.48
N VAL A 112 -3.94 6.31 -8.40
CA VAL A 112 -5.40 6.24 -8.31
C VAL A 112 -5.88 6.91 -7.02
N GLU A 113 -6.86 7.81 -7.14
CA GLU A 113 -7.47 8.45 -5.97
C GLU A 113 -8.23 7.42 -5.10
N ASP A 114 -8.12 7.54 -3.78
CA ASP A 114 -8.75 6.62 -2.80
C ASP A 114 -10.25 6.40 -3.09
N ARG A 115 -10.97 7.48 -3.41
CA ARG A 115 -12.41 7.43 -3.68
C ARG A 115 -12.78 6.52 -4.85
N HIS A 116 -12.02 6.56 -5.93
CA HIS A 116 -12.30 5.74 -7.13
C HIS A 116 -12.02 4.26 -6.86
N LEU A 117 -10.88 3.97 -6.24
CA LEU A 117 -10.50 2.60 -5.93
C LEU A 117 -11.44 1.94 -4.91
N ARG A 118 -11.82 2.66 -3.83
CA ARG A 118 -12.79 2.14 -2.85
C ARG A 118 -14.16 1.93 -3.44
N ASN A 119 -14.66 2.89 -4.22
CA ASN A 119 -15.98 2.79 -4.84
C ASN A 119 -16.05 1.60 -5.81
N ALA A 120 -15.01 1.40 -6.63
CA ALA A 120 -14.94 0.28 -7.57
C ALA A 120 -14.88 -1.07 -6.84
N LEU A 121 -14.02 -1.21 -5.81
CA LEU A 121 -13.94 -2.43 -4.99
C LEU A 121 -15.27 -2.74 -4.32
N GLN A 122 -15.94 -1.74 -3.75
CA GLN A 122 -17.21 -1.93 -3.09
C GLN A 122 -18.34 -2.28 -4.06
N ALA A 123 -18.40 -1.61 -5.22
CA ALA A 123 -19.36 -1.94 -6.26
C ALA A 123 -19.21 -3.38 -6.73
N ALA A 124 -17.96 -3.83 -6.95
CA ALA A 124 -17.66 -5.19 -7.34
C ALA A 124 -18.07 -6.22 -6.26
N MET A 125 -17.79 -5.94 -4.98
CA MET A 125 -18.23 -6.82 -3.87
C MET A 125 -19.75 -6.93 -3.80
N LEU A 126 -20.47 -5.80 -3.90
CA LEU A 126 -21.93 -5.78 -3.84
C LEU A 126 -22.59 -6.48 -5.04
N ALA A 127 -21.91 -6.54 -6.18
CA ALA A 127 -22.37 -7.28 -7.36
C ALA A 127 -22.06 -8.79 -7.31
N THR A 128 -21.31 -9.27 -6.29
CA THR A 128 -20.85 -10.65 -6.17
C THR A 128 -21.68 -11.39 -5.10
N PRO A 129 -22.60 -12.30 -5.48
CA PRO A 129 -23.55 -12.92 -4.52
C PRO A 129 -22.87 -13.76 -3.41
N SER A 130 -21.66 -14.27 -3.64
CA SER A 130 -20.91 -15.06 -2.66
C SER A 130 -20.15 -14.19 -1.63
N ILE A 131 -20.28 -12.85 -1.71
CA ILE A 131 -19.69 -11.91 -0.75
C ILE A 131 -20.79 -11.20 0.03
N GLU A 132 -20.76 -11.31 1.34
CA GLU A 132 -21.56 -10.48 2.24
C GLU A 132 -20.66 -9.38 2.84
N TYR A 133 -21.01 -8.11 2.61
CA TYR A 133 -20.26 -6.97 3.15
C TYR A 133 -21.05 -6.31 4.27
N ARG A 134 -20.52 -6.37 5.51
CA ARG A 134 -21.11 -5.79 6.72
C ARG A 134 -20.30 -4.59 7.18
N ILE A 135 -20.84 -3.39 6.94
CA ILE A 135 -20.28 -2.12 7.42
C ILE A 135 -20.70 -1.83 8.86
N ALA A 136 -20.02 -0.91 9.53
CA ALA A 136 -20.24 -0.54 10.92
C ALA A 136 -20.28 -1.77 11.87
N THR A 137 -19.54 -2.82 11.52
CA THR A 137 -19.56 -4.10 12.21
C THR A 137 -18.20 -4.39 12.84
N ARG A 138 -18.11 -4.26 14.15
CA ARG A 138 -16.87 -4.46 14.91
C ARG A 138 -16.81 -5.87 15.49
N VAL A 139 -15.71 -6.57 15.26
CA VAL A 139 -15.37 -7.82 15.93
C VAL A 139 -14.75 -7.50 17.30
N ILE A 140 -15.35 -8.05 18.38
CA ILE A 140 -14.91 -7.83 19.75
C ILE A 140 -14.18 -9.05 20.34
N ALA A 141 -14.50 -10.27 19.87
CA ALA A 141 -13.83 -11.49 20.28
C ALA A 141 -13.71 -12.47 19.12
N GLN A 142 -12.73 -13.37 19.20
CA GLN A 142 -12.54 -14.49 18.28
C GLN A 142 -12.12 -15.73 19.07
N THR A 143 -12.64 -16.88 18.70
CA THR A 143 -12.35 -18.16 19.33
C THR A 143 -12.08 -19.20 18.25
N THR A 144 -10.95 -19.90 18.36
CA THR A 144 -10.58 -21.01 17.49
C THR A 144 -11.07 -22.33 18.10
N SER A 145 -11.58 -23.22 17.27
CA SER A 145 -11.94 -24.59 17.64
C SER A 145 -11.48 -25.58 16.56
N SER A 146 -11.60 -26.87 16.82
CA SER A 146 -11.37 -27.91 15.80
C SER A 146 -12.31 -27.81 14.60
N LYS A 147 -13.37 -27.00 14.71
CA LYS A 147 -14.36 -26.78 13.64
C LYS A 147 -14.18 -25.45 12.90
N GLY A 148 -13.15 -24.65 13.20
CA GLY A 148 -12.88 -23.35 12.60
C GLY A 148 -12.98 -22.21 13.62
N MET A 149 -13.33 -21.03 13.15
CA MET A 149 -13.38 -19.77 13.90
C MET A 149 -14.81 -19.36 14.26
N THR A 150 -14.98 -18.84 15.46
CA THR A 150 -16.20 -18.11 15.86
C THR A 150 -15.83 -16.68 16.21
N LEU A 151 -16.48 -15.73 15.58
CA LEU A 151 -16.32 -14.29 15.80
C LEU A 151 -17.53 -13.77 16.57
N SER A 152 -17.30 -13.02 17.65
CA SER A 152 -18.35 -12.27 18.34
C SER A 152 -18.31 -10.82 17.91
N LEU A 153 -19.47 -10.28 17.56
CA LEU A 153 -19.64 -8.91 17.09
C LEU A 153 -20.13 -8.01 18.22
N ALA A 154 -19.92 -6.70 18.09
CA ALA A 154 -20.34 -5.72 19.09
C ALA A 154 -21.86 -5.62 19.28
N ASN A 155 -22.66 -6.17 18.37
CA ASN A 155 -24.12 -6.26 18.42
C ASN A 155 -24.62 -7.65 18.92
N ASP A 156 -23.78 -8.38 19.67
CA ASP A 156 -24.04 -9.72 20.22
C ASP A 156 -24.26 -10.86 19.20
N GLN A 157 -24.17 -10.56 17.90
CA GLN A 157 -24.19 -11.60 16.87
C GLN A 157 -22.89 -12.40 16.86
N LYS A 158 -22.98 -13.64 16.36
CA LYS A 158 -21.82 -14.49 16.11
C LYS A 158 -21.79 -14.90 14.65
N ILE A 159 -20.55 -15.05 14.14
CA ILE A 159 -20.27 -15.54 12.80
C ILE A 159 -19.28 -16.69 12.93
N THR A 160 -19.52 -17.74 12.16
CA THR A 160 -18.64 -18.91 12.07
C THR A 160 -17.99 -18.98 10.69
N ALA A 161 -16.67 -19.22 10.64
CA ALA A 161 -15.91 -19.35 9.41
C ALA A 161 -14.86 -20.46 9.52
N ARG A 162 -14.43 -21.00 8.40
CA ARG A 162 -13.29 -21.94 8.38
C ARG A 162 -11.97 -21.21 8.61
N LEU A 163 -11.81 -20.05 7.99
CA LEU A 163 -10.62 -19.21 8.06
C LEU A 163 -11.00 -17.77 8.42
N LEU A 164 -10.24 -17.15 9.29
CA LEU A 164 -10.28 -15.72 9.59
C LEU A 164 -9.08 -15.02 8.94
N VAL A 165 -9.31 -13.95 8.19
CA VAL A 165 -8.24 -13.12 7.65
C VAL A 165 -8.28 -11.73 8.26
N GLY A 166 -7.19 -11.31 8.91
CA GLY A 166 -6.99 -9.96 9.42
C GLY A 166 -6.43 -9.05 8.34
N ALA A 167 -7.24 -8.07 7.92
CA ALA A 167 -6.90 -6.97 7.01
C ALA A 167 -7.19 -5.62 7.67
N ASP A 168 -7.15 -5.57 9.01
CA ASP A 168 -7.62 -4.51 9.89
C ASP A 168 -6.52 -3.48 10.26
N GLY A 169 -5.44 -3.44 9.47
CA GLY A 169 -4.43 -2.38 9.51
C GLY A 169 -3.42 -2.53 10.64
N ARG A 170 -2.59 -1.50 10.83
CA ARG A 170 -1.43 -1.49 11.75
C ARG A 170 -1.76 -1.80 13.20
N GLN A 171 -2.96 -1.50 13.64
CA GLN A 171 -3.45 -1.77 15.00
C GLN A 171 -4.40 -2.98 15.00
N SER A 172 -4.02 -4.03 14.28
CA SER A 172 -4.85 -5.22 14.09
C SER A 172 -5.35 -5.83 15.39
N GLY A 173 -6.66 -5.69 15.62
CA GLY A 173 -7.33 -6.40 16.69
C GLY A 173 -7.35 -7.91 16.45
N THR A 174 -7.39 -8.33 15.19
CA THR A 174 -7.32 -9.74 14.79
C THR A 174 -6.00 -10.37 15.20
N ALA A 175 -4.87 -9.70 14.93
CA ALA A 175 -3.55 -10.15 15.35
C ALA A 175 -3.42 -10.21 16.88
N ALA A 176 -3.86 -9.16 17.57
CA ALA A 176 -3.80 -9.09 19.01
C ALA A 176 -4.59 -10.24 19.68
N ARG A 177 -5.82 -10.50 19.22
CA ARG A 177 -6.65 -11.61 19.71
C ARG A 177 -6.08 -12.99 19.35
N ALA A 178 -5.30 -13.10 18.28
CA ALA A 178 -4.59 -14.33 17.90
C ALA A 178 -3.25 -14.51 18.65
N GLY A 179 -2.87 -13.59 19.54
CA GLY A 179 -1.60 -13.64 20.27
C GLY A 179 -0.37 -13.34 19.39
N ILE A 180 -0.57 -12.77 18.20
CA ILE A 180 0.51 -12.43 17.30
C ILE A 180 1.16 -11.11 17.76
N THR A 181 2.47 -11.14 17.97
CA THR A 181 3.29 -9.98 18.36
C THR A 181 4.10 -9.46 17.18
N TYR A 182 4.63 -8.25 17.33
CA TYR A 182 5.37 -7.55 16.27
C TYR A 182 6.80 -7.26 16.69
N THR A 183 7.67 -7.11 15.70
CA THR A 183 9.00 -6.50 15.82
C THR A 183 9.03 -5.26 14.95
N GLY A 184 9.63 -4.18 15.44
CA GLY A 184 9.72 -2.92 14.69
C GLY A 184 10.12 -1.76 15.58
N TRP A 185 10.21 -0.59 14.98
CA TRP A 185 10.57 0.67 15.63
C TRP A 185 9.93 1.87 14.94
N GLN A 186 9.88 2.99 15.64
CA GLN A 186 9.46 4.27 15.10
C GLN A 186 10.68 5.02 14.56
N TYR A 187 10.51 5.71 13.43
CA TYR A 187 11.60 6.49 12.82
C TYR A 187 11.77 7.89 13.43
N GLY A 188 10.86 8.30 14.32
CA GLY A 188 10.82 9.70 14.78
C GLY A 188 10.40 10.67 13.67
N GLN A 189 9.83 10.14 12.59
CA GLN A 189 9.36 10.87 11.42
C GLN A 189 7.84 10.74 11.29
N THR A 190 7.24 11.77 10.71
CA THR A 190 5.81 11.80 10.35
C THR A 190 5.68 12.16 8.87
N ALA A 191 4.88 11.42 8.13
CA ALA A 191 4.52 11.77 6.76
C ALA A 191 3.40 12.81 6.78
N LEU A 192 3.62 13.95 6.14
CA LEU A 192 2.61 14.93 5.77
C LEU A 192 2.13 14.61 4.36
N VAL A 193 0.84 14.37 4.20
CA VAL A 193 0.22 13.96 2.93
C VAL A 193 -0.81 15.00 2.52
N CYS A 194 -0.68 15.49 1.31
CA CYS A 194 -1.63 16.42 0.70
C CYS A 194 -1.67 16.24 -0.82
N ALA A 195 -2.53 16.97 -1.50
CA ALA A 195 -2.49 17.10 -2.95
C ALA A 195 -2.44 18.58 -3.35
N VAL A 196 -1.79 18.84 -4.46
CA VAL A 196 -1.66 20.18 -5.03
C VAL A 196 -2.14 20.22 -6.48
N GLN A 197 -2.79 21.31 -6.85
CA GLN A 197 -3.01 21.72 -8.23
C GLN A 197 -1.81 22.55 -8.66
N HIS A 198 -1.36 22.42 -9.91
CA HIS A 198 -0.19 23.15 -10.41
C HIS A 198 -0.39 23.71 -11.83
N GLY A 199 0.43 24.70 -12.20
CA GLY A 199 0.28 25.43 -13.46
C GLY A 199 0.72 24.66 -14.70
N ARG A 200 1.81 23.87 -14.61
CA ARG A 200 2.42 23.14 -15.71
C ARG A 200 2.04 21.67 -15.70
N PRO A 201 1.99 20.96 -16.82
CA PRO A 201 1.75 19.52 -16.87
C PRO A 201 2.93 18.75 -16.23
N HIS A 202 2.62 17.69 -15.46
CA HIS A 202 3.62 16.80 -14.85
C HIS A 202 4.18 15.76 -15.83
N GLY A 203 3.54 15.53 -16.98
CA GLY A 203 4.00 14.58 -18.00
C GLY A 203 4.11 13.12 -17.54
N GLY A 204 3.33 12.70 -16.54
CA GLY A 204 3.42 11.35 -15.97
C GLY A 204 4.69 11.09 -15.14
N VAL A 205 5.40 12.15 -14.72
CA VAL A 205 6.66 12.03 -13.95
C VAL A 205 6.37 12.02 -12.46
N ALA A 206 6.77 10.96 -11.79
CA ALA A 206 6.85 10.88 -10.32
C ALA A 206 8.24 11.36 -9.88
N HIS A 207 8.30 12.28 -8.93
CA HIS A 207 9.55 12.78 -8.35
C HIS A 207 9.73 12.27 -6.94
N GLN A 208 10.94 11.80 -6.62
CA GLN A 208 11.36 11.42 -5.28
C GLN A 208 12.60 12.21 -4.90
N PHE A 209 12.45 13.17 -4.00
CA PHE A 209 13.55 13.94 -3.45
C PHE A 209 13.94 13.38 -2.09
N PHE A 210 15.19 13.01 -1.93
CA PHE A 210 15.73 12.64 -0.63
C PHE A 210 16.26 13.90 0.08
N MET A 211 15.47 14.37 1.06
CA MET A 211 15.79 15.52 1.89
C MET A 211 16.46 15.06 3.19
N PRO A 212 17.25 15.90 3.88
CA PRO A 212 17.93 15.52 5.11
C PRO A 212 17.00 15.02 6.23
N THR A 213 15.78 15.54 6.29
CA THR A 213 14.76 15.20 7.30
C THR A 213 13.91 13.98 6.90
N GLY A 214 13.98 13.56 5.65
CA GLY A 214 13.23 12.44 5.09
C GLY A 214 12.80 12.69 3.65
N PRO A 215 12.33 11.66 2.94
CA PRO A 215 11.96 11.78 1.54
C PRO A 215 10.71 12.65 1.32
N LEU A 216 10.69 13.35 0.17
CA LEU A 216 9.53 14.04 -0.36
C LEU A 216 9.21 13.46 -1.74
N ALA A 217 8.02 12.90 -1.90
CA ALA A 217 7.50 12.40 -3.17
C ALA A 217 6.46 13.36 -3.74
N VAL A 218 6.53 13.60 -5.06
CA VAL A 218 5.53 14.33 -5.84
C VAL A 218 5.06 13.38 -6.93
N LEU A 219 3.83 12.91 -6.82
CA LEU A 219 3.28 11.82 -7.61
C LEU A 219 2.17 12.34 -8.54
N PRO A 220 2.19 12.03 -9.86
CA PRO A 220 1.25 12.59 -10.82
C PRO A 220 -0.18 12.14 -10.55
N LEU A 221 -1.12 13.07 -10.59
CA LEU A 221 -2.57 12.81 -10.57
C LEU A 221 -3.22 13.46 -11.78
N SER A 222 -4.41 13.00 -12.16
CA SER A 222 -5.17 13.58 -13.26
C SER A 222 -5.39 15.10 -13.12
N ALA A 223 -5.58 15.79 -14.25
CA ALA A 223 -5.95 17.22 -14.29
C ALA A 223 -4.92 18.19 -13.68
N LYS A 224 -3.63 18.02 -13.98
CA LYS A 224 -2.53 18.85 -13.47
C LYS A 224 -2.51 18.91 -11.94
N ARG A 225 -2.72 17.81 -11.30
CA ARG A 225 -2.59 17.65 -9.85
C ARG A 225 -1.47 16.68 -9.51
N SER A 226 -0.91 16.83 -8.33
CA SER A 226 0.05 15.86 -7.78
C SER A 226 -0.28 15.57 -6.32
N ALA A 227 -0.15 14.29 -5.94
CA ALA A 227 -0.11 13.92 -4.55
C ALA A 227 1.31 14.19 -4.00
N VAL A 228 1.37 14.73 -2.80
CA VAL A 228 2.62 15.01 -2.08
C VAL A 228 2.66 14.13 -0.84
N VAL A 229 3.74 13.37 -0.70
CA VAL A 229 4.06 12.61 0.51
C VAL A 229 5.40 13.12 1.01
N TRP A 230 5.37 13.84 2.10
CA TRP A 230 6.53 14.52 2.65
C TRP A 230 6.84 14.01 4.05
N SER A 231 7.98 13.34 4.21
CA SER A 231 8.47 12.86 5.50
C SER A 231 9.28 13.96 6.20
N GLU A 232 8.93 14.24 7.46
CA GLU A 232 9.59 15.25 8.28
C GLU A 232 9.77 14.71 9.71
N GLN A 233 10.71 15.29 10.47
CA GLN A 233 10.83 14.98 11.90
C GLN A 233 9.52 15.26 12.62
N THR A 234 9.11 14.39 13.55
CA THR A 234 7.76 14.41 14.15
C THR A 234 7.39 15.77 14.76
N ASP A 235 8.33 16.41 15.47
CA ASP A 235 8.08 17.70 16.10
C ASP A 235 7.87 18.81 15.05
N SER A 236 8.72 18.84 14.01
CA SER A 236 8.58 19.77 12.89
C SER A 236 7.28 19.51 12.11
N ALA A 237 6.94 18.24 11.84
CA ALA A 237 5.72 17.87 11.15
C ALA A 237 4.47 18.32 11.91
N THR A 238 4.48 18.24 13.23
CA THR A 238 3.39 18.72 14.09
C THR A 238 3.18 20.22 13.94
N LEU A 239 4.27 21.00 13.99
CA LEU A 239 4.21 22.46 13.81
C LEU A 239 3.74 22.83 12.39
N ILE A 240 4.28 22.19 11.37
CA ILE A 240 3.90 22.43 9.97
C ILE A 240 2.43 22.09 9.71
N ASN A 241 1.95 20.99 10.26
CA ASN A 241 0.55 20.58 10.08
C ASN A 241 -0.45 21.49 10.79
N ALA A 242 -0.02 22.23 11.80
CA ALA A 242 -0.83 23.21 12.53
C ALA A 242 -0.95 24.56 11.79
N LEU A 243 -0.13 24.81 10.76
CA LEU A 243 -0.21 26.03 9.96
C LEU A 243 -1.51 26.08 9.16
N ASP A 244 -1.98 27.28 8.82
CA ASP A 244 -3.01 27.46 7.81
C ASP A 244 -2.50 27.05 6.42
N ASP A 245 -3.38 27.01 5.43
CA ASP A 245 -3.05 26.51 4.09
C ASP A 245 -2.03 27.41 3.36
N ALA A 246 -2.06 28.72 3.58
CA ALA A 246 -1.12 29.64 2.95
C ALA A 246 0.29 29.47 3.54
N ALA A 247 0.40 29.47 4.86
CA ALA A 247 1.67 29.28 5.55
C ALA A 247 2.23 27.86 5.32
N PHE A 248 1.36 26.83 5.22
CA PHE A 248 1.79 25.48 4.86
C PHE A 248 2.42 25.45 3.44
N LEU A 249 1.79 26.11 2.47
CA LEU A 249 2.34 26.22 1.11
C LEU A 249 3.65 26.99 1.08
N ASP A 250 3.82 28.02 1.88
CA ASP A 250 5.09 28.78 1.97
C ASP A 250 6.23 27.92 2.50
N VAL A 251 5.95 26.96 3.38
CA VAL A 251 6.93 25.97 3.84
C VAL A 251 7.17 24.87 2.80
N LEU A 252 6.14 24.47 2.03
CA LEU A 252 6.25 23.41 1.03
C LEU A 252 6.99 23.88 -0.24
N ARG A 253 6.70 25.09 -0.76
CA ARG A 253 7.26 25.60 -2.02
C ARG A 253 8.78 25.49 -2.15
N PRO A 254 9.60 25.90 -1.16
CA PRO A 254 11.06 25.77 -1.25
C PRO A 254 11.56 24.32 -1.32
N ARG A 255 10.74 23.36 -0.93
CA ARG A 255 11.03 21.91 -0.98
C ARG A 255 10.51 21.28 -2.27
N PHE A 256 9.35 21.76 -2.72
CA PHE A 256 8.70 21.31 -3.95
C PHE A 256 9.45 21.77 -5.21
N GLY A 257 9.92 23.03 -5.22
CA GLY A 257 10.59 23.65 -6.35
C GLY A 257 9.60 24.22 -7.40
N ASP A 258 10.13 24.82 -8.47
CA ASP A 258 9.35 25.61 -9.45
C ASP A 258 9.02 24.84 -10.74
N PHE A 259 9.38 23.56 -10.83
CA PHE A 259 9.27 22.79 -12.09
C PHE A 259 7.82 22.59 -12.57
N LEU A 260 6.84 22.57 -11.66
CA LEU A 260 5.41 22.51 -12.00
C LEU A 260 4.71 23.89 -11.95
N GLY A 261 5.44 24.98 -11.69
CA GLY A 261 4.89 26.32 -11.55
C GLY A 261 4.17 26.54 -10.23
N ASP A 262 3.25 27.50 -10.18
CA ASP A 262 2.51 27.82 -8.97
C ASP A 262 1.67 26.63 -8.50
N ILE A 263 1.64 26.45 -7.18
CA ILE A 263 0.89 25.36 -6.53
C ILE A 263 -0.17 25.89 -5.56
N THR A 264 -1.31 25.21 -5.53
CA THR A 264 -2.39 25.43 -4.56
C THR A 264 -2.85 24.10 -3.97
N LEU A 265 -3.28 24.09 -2.71
CA LEU A 265 -3.79 22.87 -2.06
C LEU A 265 -5.13 22.45 -2.64
N VAL A 266 -5.31 21.13 -2.73
CA VAL A 266 -6.58 20.50 -3.14
C VAL A 266 -6.92 19.37 -2.19
N GLY A 267 -8.13 19.38 -1.62
CA GLY A 267 -8.55 18.41 -0.61
C GLY A 267 -7.98 18.71 0.78
N GLY A 268 -7.91 17.69 1.62
CA GLY A 268 -7.42 17.79 3.00
C GLY A 268 -5.92 17.51 3.11
N ARG A 269 -5.40 17.82 4.30
CA ARG A 269 -4.05 17.43 4.74
C ARG A 269 -4.16 16.30 5.74
N PHE A 270 -3.26 15.32 5.65
CA PHE A 270 -3.21 14.17 6.55
C PHE A 270 -1.80 14.03 7.11
N SER A 271 -1.69 13.43 8.28
CA SER A 271 -0.40 13.11 8.89
C SER A 271 -0.40 11.69 9.43
N TYR A 272 0.71 10.98 9.22
CA TYR A 272 0.88 9.59 9.64
C TYR A 272 2.25 9.39 10.28
N PRO A 273 2.34 8.89 11.52
CA PRO A 273 3.62 8.53 12.12
C PRO A 273 4.26 7.39 11.33
N LEU A 274 5.57 7.51 11.08
CA LEU A 274 6.34 6.55 10.31
C LEU A 274 7.08 5.58 11.21
N GLY A 275 6.94 4.31 10.93
CA GLY A 275 7.62 3.23 11.64
C GLY A 275 7.60 1.95 10.82
N MET A 276 8.56 1.09 11.09
CA MET A 276 8.58 -0.28 10.60
C MET A 276 7.89 -1.19 11.62
N MET A 277 7.07 -2.11 11.15
CA MET A 277 6.40 -3.10 11.97
C MET A 277 6.23 -4.40 11.17
N ILE A 278 6.72 -5.51 11.68
CA ILE A 278 6.58 -6.83 11.06
C ILE A 278 6.03 -7.80 12.10
N ALA A 279 4.93 -8.49 11.78
CA ALA A 279 4.39 -9.55 12.61
C ALA A 279 5.38 -10.72 12.73
N LYS A 280 5.59 -11.24 13.93
CA LYS A 280 6.48 -12.39 14.15
C LYS A 280 5.95 -13.66 13.51
N SER A 281 4.63 -13.73 13.33
CA SER A 281 3.95 -14.75 12.53
C SER A 281 2.84 -14.10 11.72
N TYR A 282 2.66 -14.50 10.46
CA TYR A 282 1.55 -14.05 9.62
C TYR A 282 0.33 -14.96 9.77
N ILE A 283 0.46 -16.03 10.53
CA ILE A 283 -0.58 -17.02 10.73
C ILE A 283 -0.70 -17.44 12.20
N ALA A 284 -1.89 -17.88 12.55
CA ALA A 284 -2.21 -18.64 13.77
C ALA A 284 -3.23 -19.73 13.40
N PRO A 285 -3.64 -20.61 14.29
CA PRO A 285 -4.65 -21.63 13.96
C PRO A 285 -5.93 -21.01 13.40
N ASN A 286 -6.24 -21.34 12.13
CA ASN A 286 -7.35 -20.78 11.33
C ASN A 286 -7.33 -19.25 11.16
N VAL A 287 -6.16 -18.61 11.30
CA VAL A 287 -5.98 -17.16 11.13
C VAL A 287 -4.85 -16.89 10.16
N ALA A 288 -5.05 -15.93 9.25
CA ALA A 288 -3.98 -15.33 8.43
C ALA A 288 -4.06 -13.80 8.51
N LEU A 289 -2.92 -13.11 8.38
CA LEU A 289 -2.82 -11.66 8.33
C LEU A 289 -2.34 -11.23 6.95
N ILE A 290 -2.87 -10.11 6.44
CA ILE A 290 -2.46 -9.49 5.17
C ILE A 290 -2.27 -7.98 5.32
N GLY A 291 -1.42 -7.41 4.48
CA GLY A 291 -1.17 -5.97 4.42
C GLY A 291 -0.65 -5.41 5.74
N ASP A 292 -1.10 -4.23 6.10
CA ASP A 292 -0.63 -3.52 7.30
C ASP A 292 -0.91 -4.28 8.61
N ALA A 293 -1.79 -5.29 8.61
CA ALA A 293 -1.96 -6.19 9.76
C ALA A 293 -0.80 -7.19 9.89
N ALA A 294 -0.11 -7.51 8.81
CA ALA A 294 1.07 -8.38 8.81
C ALA A 294 2.38 -7.59 8.85
N HIS A 295 2.47 -6.49 8.11
CA HIS A 295 3.68 -5.67 7.99
C HIS A 295 3.38 -4.21 7.65
N GLY A 296 4.01 -3.29 8.34
CA GLY A 296 4.05 -1.87 8.04
C GLY A 296 5.46 -1.46 7.66
N VAL A 297 5.64 -0.93 6.47
CA VAL A 297 6.93 -0.45 5.96
C VAL A 297 6.94 1.06 5.80
N HIS A 298 8.13 1.66 5.66
CA HIS A 298 8.25 3.07 5.33
C HIS A 298 7.63 3.34 3.94
N PRO A 299 6.86 4.42 3.74
CA PRO A 299 6.13 4.70 2.50
C PRO A 299 7.01 5.11 1.32
N ILE A 300 8.31 4.84 1.33
CA ILE A 300 9.22 5.08 0.21
C ILE A 300 8.68 4.33 -1.02
N ALA A 301 8.53 5.05 -2.12
CA ALA A 301 8.01 4.55 -3.39
C ALA A 301 6.59 3.94 -3.33
N GLY A 302 5.77 4.26 -2.32
CA GLY A 302 4.37 3.81 -2.23
C GLY A 302 4.20 2.29 -2.10
N GLN A 303 5.17 1.56 -1.54
CA GLN A 303 5.20 0.09 -1.54
C GLN A 303 4.23 -0.57 -0.54
N GLY A 304 3.73 0.14 0.47
CA GLY A 304 2.91 -0.49 1.52
C GLY A 304 1.65 -1.20 0.99
N LEU A 305 0.85 -0.51 0.18
CA LEU A 305 -0.34 -1.11 -0.43
C LEU A 305 0.03 -2.25 -1.39
N ASN A 306 1.06 -2.06 -2.22
CA ASN A 306 1.50 -3.06 -3.20
C ASN A 306 1.96 -4.36 -2.53
N ALA A 307 2.66 -4.27 -1.41
CA ALA A 307 3.04 -5.42 -0.60
C ALA A 307 1.81 -6.16 -0.04
N GLY A 308 0.81 -5.42 0.45
CA GLY A 308 -0.46 -5.99 0.92
C GLY A 308 -1.28 -6.65 -0.19
N LEU A 309 -1.31 -6.07 -1.38
CA LEU A 309 -1.95 -6.67 -2.55
C LEU A 309 -1.23 -7.95 -3.01
N ARG A 310 0.09 -7.99 -2.86
CA ARG A 310 0.87 -9.21 -3.10
C ARG A 310 0.57 -10.29 -2.07
N ASP A 311 0.30 -9.92 -0.80
CA ASP A 311 -0.19 -10.88 0.21
C ASP A 311 -1.55 -11.46 -0.19
N VAL A 312 -2.46 -10.61 -0.67
CA VAL A 312 -3.78 -11.06 -1.18
C VAL A 312 -3.61 -12.11 -2.28
N ALA A 313 -2.82 -11.80 -3.29
CA ALA A 313 -2.62 -12.69 -4.43
C ALA A 313 -1.93 -14.02 -4.02
N ALA A 314 -0.93 -13.96 -3.14
CA ALA A 314 -0.25 -15.15 -2.63
C ALA A 314 -1.17 -16.00 -1.74
N LEU A 315 -1.92 -15.38 -0.83
CA LEU A 315 -2.84 -16.09 0.04
C LEU A 315 -3.89 -16.84 -0.78
N ILE A 316 -4.57 -16.14 -1.69
CA ILE A 316 -5.64 -16.78 -2.48
C ILE A 316 -5.09 -17.90 -3.39
N GLN A 317 -3.90 -17.76 -3.95
CA GLN A 317 -3.28 -18.82 -4.72
C GLN A 317 -3.07 -20.07 -3.86
N VAL A 318 -2.46 -19.93 -2.68
CA VAL A 318 -2.23 -21.04 -1.74
C VAL A 318 -3.54 -21.72 -1.31
N LEU A 319 -4.59 -20.94 -1.02
CA LEU A 319 -5.89 -21.49 -0.62
C LEU A 319 -6.58 -22.21 -1.80
N SER A 320 -6.51 -21.65 -3.01
CA SER A 320 -7.11 -22.23 -4.21
C SER A 320 -6.44 -23.54 -4.61
N GLU A 321 -5.12 -23.59 -4.59
CA GLU A 321 -4.35 -24.80 -4.85
C GLU A 321 -4.63 -25.90 -3.82
N ALA A 322 -4.74 -25.55 -2.53
CA ALA A 322 -5.11 -26.50 -1.49
C ALA A 322 -6.52 -27.07 -1.73
N LYS A 323 -7.49 -26.20 -2.04
CA LYS A 323 -8.87 -26.61 -2.36
C LYS A 323 -8.91 -27.56 -3.57
N GLN A 324 -8.16 -27.25 -4.64
CA GLN A 324 -8.08 -28.11 -5.83
C GLN A 324 -7.49 -29.49 -5.53
N ARG A 325 -6.55 -29.57 -4.59
CA ARG A 325 -5.94 -30.83 -4.12
C ARG A 325 -6.79 -31.57 -3.09
N GLY A 326 -7.95 -31.05 -2.70
CA GLY A 326 -8.81 -31.62 -1.66
C GLY A 326 -8.22 -31.48 -0.23
N GLU A 327 -7.22 -30.60 -0.05
CA GLU A 327 -6.67 -30.29 1.26
C GLU A 327 -7.63 -29.35 2.04
N ASP A 328 -7.56 -29.38 3.36
CA ASP A 328 -8.22 -28.36 4.17
C ASP A 328 -7.43 -27.04 4.03
N PHE A 329 -7.95 -26.09 3.26
CA PHE A 329 -7.30 -24.83 2.97
C PHE A 329 -7.05 -23.96 4.21
N ALA A 330 -7.80 -24.16 5.30
CA ALA A 330 -7.61 -23.45 6.59
C ALA A 330 -6.61 -24.12 7.51
N SER A 331 -6.05 -25.27 7.11
CA SER A 331 -5.11 -26.03 7.92
C SER A 331 -3.76 -25.31 8.07
N GLN A 332 -3.11 -25.55 9.21
CA GLN A 332 -1.81 -24.94 9.53
C GLN A 332 -0.73 -25.21 8.45
N PRO A 333 -0.60 -26.42 7.85
CA PRO A 333 0.38 -26.66 6.79
C PRO A 333 0.13 -25.83 5.53
N VAL A 334 -1.14 -25.60 5.18
CA VAL A 334 -1.50 -24.74 4.03
C VAL A 334 -1.16 -23.29 4.30
N LEU A 335 -1.56 -22.77 5.46
CA LEU A 335 -1.26 -21.39 5.85
C LEU A 335 0.26 -21.15 6.00
N ALA A 336 1.02 -22.17 6.41
CA ALA A 336 2.48 -22.08 6.50
C ALA A 336 3.14 -21.84 5.14
N ARG A 337 2.59 -22.38 4.02
CA ARG A 337 3.08 -22.08 2.65
C ARG A 337 2.94 -20.60 2.33
N TYR A 338 1.78 -19.99 2.66
CA TYR A 338 1.57 -18.56 2.51
C TYR A 338 2.58 -17.75 3.31
N GLN A 339 2.76 -18.07 4.60
CA GLN A 339 3.69 -17.37 5.47
C GLN A 339 5.14 -17.48 4.95
N GLN A 340 5.57 -18.68 4.55
CA GLN A 340 6.91 -18.91 4.02
C GLN A 340 7.18 -18.05 2.78
N TRP A 341 6.23 -17.99 1.87
CA TRP A 341 6.33 -17.19 0.66
C TRP A 341 6.43 -15.69 0.97
N ARG A 342 5.50 -15.18 1.77
CA ARG A 342 5.37 -13.72 1.94
C ARG A 342 6.32 -13.10 2.95
N ARG A 343 6.67 -13.86 4.01
CA ARG A 343 7.50 -13.31 5.07
C ARG A 343 8.91 -12.94 4.60
N PHE A 344 9.49 -13.73 3.70
CA PHE A 344 10.80 -13.41 3.14
C PHE A 344 10.76 -12.11 2.34
N ASP A 345 9.82 -12.00 1.38
CA ASP A 345 9.67 -10.82 0.54
C ASP A 345 9.41 -9.53 1.35
N ALA A 346 8.47 -9.60 2.30
CA ALA A 346 8.13 -8.45 3.13
C ALA A 346 9.28 -8.04 4.06
N THR A 347 10.05 -9.00 4.59
CA THR A 347 11.23 -8.69 5.40
C THR A 347 12.33 -8.06 4.55
N ALA A 348 12.58 -8.58 3.34
CA ALA A 348 13.56 -8.02 2.41
C ALA A 348 13.18 -6.57 2.02
N LEU A 349 11.91 -6.32 1.70
CA LEU A 349 11.39 -4.98 1.41
C LEU A 349 11.56 -4.03 2.62
N ALA A 350 11.23 -4.50 3.83
CA ALA A 350 11.35 -3.70 5.04
C ALA A 350 12.81 -3.31 5.32
N VAL A 351 13.75 -4.26 5.22
CA VAL A 351 15.19 -4.00 5.39
C VAL A 351 15.71 -3.06 4.30
N ALA A 352 15.28 -3.23 3.05
CA ALA A 352 15.68 -2.35 1.96
C ALA A 352 15.18 -0.92 2.18
N THR A 353 13.89 -0.73 2.49
CA THR A 353 13.30 0.60 2.74
C THR A 353 13.89 1.27 3.97
N ASP A 354 14.18 0.51 5.03
CA ASP A 354 14.86 0.98 6.22
C ASP A 354 16.29 1.43 5.92
N GLY A 355 17.06 0.61 5.21
CA GLY A 355 18.42 0.95 4.78
C GLY A 355 18.45 2.20 3.90
N PHE A 356 17.50 2.34 2.95
CA PHE A 356 17.36 3.56 2.14
C PHE A 356 17.00 4.77 3.01
N ASN A 357 16.05 4.65 3.93
CA ASN A 357 15.71 5.75 4.82
C ASN A 357 16.93 6.21 5.63
N HIS A 358 17.67 5.31 6.25
CA HIS A 358 18.88 5.65 7.00
C HIS A 358 19.98 6.25 6.14
N LEU A 359 20.21 5.72 4.93
CA LEU A 359 21.24 6.21 4.01
C LEU A 359 20.91 7.63 3.50
N PHE A 360 19.64 7.94 3.25
CA PHE A 360 19.24 9.18 2.60
C PHE A 360 18.70 10.26 3.56
N SER A 361 18.19 9.90 4.74
CA SER A 361 17.69 10.85 5.74
C SER A 361 18.80 11.32 6.67
N ASN A 362 19.87 11.90 6.13
CA ASN A 362 20.96 12.52 6.88
C ASN A 362 21.64 13.61 6.05
N ASP A 363 22.38 14.51 6.71
CA ASP A 363 23.09 15.63 6.05
C ASP A 363 24.62 15.45 6.09
N ASN A 364 25.13 14.25 6.27
CA ASN A 364 26.57 13.98 6.27
C ASN A 364 27.17 14.24 4.87
N PRO A 365 28.13 15.18 4.72
CA PRO A 365 28.68 15.55 3.40
C PRO A 365 29.35 14.40 2.64
N ILE A 366 30.00 13.47 3.37
CA ILE A 366 30.73 12.34 2.77
C ILE A 366 29.70 11.32 2.23
N LEU A 367 28.68 10.98 3.03
CA LEU A 367 27.61 10.09 2.60
C LEU A 367 26.83 10.69 1.42
N ARG A 368 26.62 12.00 1.41
CA ARG A 368 25.95 12.70 0.32
C ARG A 368 26.76 12.63 -0.98
N LEU A 369 28.06 12.88 -0.93
CA LEU A 369 28.91 12.71 -2.11
C LEU A 369 28.84 11.27 -2.64
N GLY A 370 28.97 10.29 -1.74
CA GLY A 370 28.83 8.88 -2.09
C GLY A 370 27.48 8.53 -2.73
N ARG A 371 26.35 9.04 -2.16
CA ARG A 371 25.01 8.86 -2.71
C ARG A 371 24.88 9.45 -4.12
N ASN A 372 25.33 10.69 -4.30
CA ASN A 372 25.25 11.36 -5.60
C ASN A 372 26.06 10.64 -6.68
N LEU A 373 27.28 10.20 -6.35
CA LEU A 373 28.09 9.38 -7.26
C LEU A 373 27.42 8.01 -7.51
N GLY A 374 26.88 7.37 -6.48
CA GLY A 374 26.15 6.11 -6.60
C GLY A 374 24.91 6.24 -7.50
N MET A 375 24.11 7.31 -7.35
CA MET A 375 22.97 7.58 -8.22
C MET A 375 23.42 7.79 -9.68
N GLY A 376 24.47 8.55 -9.90
CA GLY A 376 25.05 8.73 -11.24
C GLY A 376 25.51 7.41 -11.87
N MET A 377 26.17 6.54 -11.10
CA MET A 377 26.58 5.20 -11.56
C MET A 377 25.38 4.31 -11.89
N VAL A 378 24.35 4.25 -11.02
CA VAL A 378 23.14 3.47 -11.29
C VAL A 378 22.46 3.97 -12.56
N ASN A 379 22.37 5.30 -12.75
CA ASN A 379 21.79 5.89 -13.95
C ASN A 379 22.56 5.53 -15.22
N ALA A 380 23.90 5.37 -15.13
CA ALA A 380 24.77 5.01 -16.24
C ALA A 380 24.79 3.49 -16.56
N LEU A 381 24.21 2.64 -15.69
CA LEU A 381 24.22 1.18 -15.85
C LEU A 381 22.82 0.64 -16.16
N PRO A 382 22.43 0.45 -17.45
CA PRO A 382 21.08 0.08 -17.85
C PRO A 382 20.56 -1.22 -17.21
N GLY A 383 21.42 -2.22 -17.00
CA GLY A 383 21.03 -3.49 -16.39
C GLY A 383 20.62 -3.33 -14.92
N VAL A 384 21.38 -2.52 -14.14
CA VAL A 384 21.06 -2.23 -12.73
C VAL A 384 19.79 -1.39 -12.65
N ARG A 385 19.68 -0.35 -13.48
CA ARG A 385 18.51 0.52 -13.53
C ARG A 385 17.24 -0.26 -13.86
N ARG A 386 17.29 -1.14 -14.88
CA ARG A 386 16.16 -2.02 -15.26
C ARG A 386 15.79 -2.98 -14.13
N GLY A 387 16.76 -3.53 -13.40
CA GLY A 387 16.51 -4.38 -12.23
C GLY A 387 15.71 -3.65 -11.14
N ILE A 388 16.12 -2.42 -10.78
CA ILE A 388 15.44 -1.58 -9.80
C ILE A 388 14.04 -1.19 -10.29
N LEU A 389 13.92 -0.87 -11.59
CA LEU A 389 12.65 -0.52 -12.21
C LEU A 389 11.65 -1.67 -12.16
N ARG A 390 12.08 -2.90 -12.47
CA ARG A 390 11.25 -4.11 -12.37
C ARG A 390 10.81 -4.36 -10.93
N GLU A 391 11.69 -4.14 -9.95
CA GLU A 391 11.35 -4.24 -8.53
C GLU A 391 10.27 -3.22 -8.15
N ALA A 392 10.43 -1.94 -8.54
CA ALA A 392 9.45 -0.88 -8.28
C ALA A 392 8.08 -1.16 -8.94
N ALA A 393 8.07 -1.77 -10.13
CA ALA A 393 6.88 -2.21 -10.84
C ALA A 393 6.24 -3.49 -10.24
N GLY A 394 6.89 -4.09 -9.23
CA GLY A 394 6.43 -5.31 -8.57
C GLY A 394 6.62 -6.59 -9.40
N LEU A 395 7.52 -6.58 -10.40
CA LEU A 395 7.72 -7.65 -11.40
C LEU A 395 8.86 -8.60 -11.06
N THR A 396 9.40 -8.53 -9.86
CA THR A 396 10.53 -9.38 -9.42
C THR A 396 10.10 -10.44 -8.42
N GLY A 397 10.95 -11.43 -8.23
CA GLY A 397 10.70 -12.57 -7.37
C GLY A 397 9.65 -13.52 -7.93
N GLU A 398 9.14 -14.42 -7.10
CA GLU A 398 8.07 -15.34 -7.48
C GLU A 398 6.73 -14.62 -7.43
N LEU A 399 6.19 -14.28 -8.60
CA LEU A 399 4.90 -13.58 -8.70
C LEU A 399 3.73 -14.56 -8.55
N PRO A 400 2.73 -14.22 -7.72
CA PRO A 400 1.45 -14.91 -7.72
C PRO A 400 0.76 -14.84 -9.10
N GLU A 401 0.00 -15.87 -9.47
CA GLU A 401 -0.65 -15.98 -10.79
C GLU A 401 -1.49 -14.76 -11.15
N LEU A 402 -2.29 -14.25 -10.24
CA LEU A 402 -3.14 -13.07 -10.45
C LEU A 402 -2.36 -11.77 -10.71
N MET A 403 -1.03 -11.77 -10.53
CA MET A 403 -0.14 -10.62 -10.78
C MET A 403 0.76 -10.80 -12.01
N ARG A 404 0.70 -11.97 -12.65
CA ARG A 404 1.41 -12.23 -13.91
C ARG A 404 0.67 -11.58 -15.09
N GLY A 405 1.37 -11.23 -16.15
CA GLY A 405 0.79 -10.70 -17.38
C GLY A 405 0.52 -11.78 -18.38
#